data_a0a0ca0e7d2063fed5161b9d0642991e
#
_entry.id   a0a0ca0e7d2063fed5161b9d0642991e
#
_cell.length_a   1.000
_cell.length_b   1.000
_cell.length_c   1.000
_cell.angle_alpha   90.00
_cell.angle_beta   90.00
_cell.angle_gamma   90.00
#
_symmetry.space_group_name_H-M   'P 1'
#
loop_
_entity.id
_entity.type
_entity.pdbx_description
1 polymer ?
#
loop_
_entity_poly.entity_id
_entity_poly.type
_entity_poly.pdbx_seq_one_letter_code
_entity_poly.pdbx_strand_id
1 'polypeptide(L)'
;MFILLTIFSLIFIPVAMLILHVARPKFSIQGFLAVLAVLAGWLMVLFARSDIPQTITLLSWQPAVYFPNSPSLLIDEISWYFSIALMSLALTSVVTSITQLGQSLKPGQDQINNRIEVNEVQDQTDVETAANKLAPIEEIKTISNWQSWAGILVLTSLGLVAVTSGNVLTLLLAWAGLDLIELAILLAQLIQSRSRARIILAFSARLAGIGMVLLACIIPWSQGASLNIRDISQTTSIYLILAAGLRLGVLPLQLPFIHQLPQRRELGTILRLVPAAASFILLVRVANTGVLSAAGPFLLVLTAIAGLYAGIQWVTAEDELSGQPYWVLGTSSLAIASAILSQPFACIAWSIASLLSGGLIFSMSIRHKNLLPIVVLGFVGFSTLPFSPSWLGTGLYLYPELSSSPISPPLFFLLSFAFLLTHSLFLAGFFRFILRNISPLENQIKVHVEPWVWFLYPIGLIVIMVTHYLIGMMLYPPLGEIPLTGWIMGIIAVILSGTIWYLPMRYFKCFSRRDQSVITSAITKFLSLEWLYSFFWRLFRALTKFAAIISTILEGDGGILWAFVLFALILVFLLR
;
A
#
# COMPACT_ATOMS: atom_id res chain seq x y z
N MET A 1 16.11 -15.11 17.50
CA MET A 1 16.52 -13.99 18.40
C MET A 1 16.85 -12.71 17.66
N PHE A 2 17.51 -12.74 16.52
CA PHE A 2 17.93 -11.56 15.72
C PHE A 2 16.78 -10.59 15.37
N ILE A 3 15.62 -11.08 14.91
CA ILE A 3 14.48 -10.21 14.53
C ILE A 3 13.94 -9.44 15.73
N LEU A 4 13.87 -10.08 16.91
CA LEU A 4 13.44 -9.41 18.13
C LEU A 4 14.37 -8.26 18.51
N LEU A 5 15.69 -8.49 18.42
CA LEU A 5 16.70 -7.46 18.65
C LEU A 5 16.58 -6.32 17.64
N THR A 6 16.30 -6.63 16.37
CA THR A 6 16.03 -5.62 15.33
C THR A 6 14.82 -4.76 15.68
N ILE A 7 13.70 -5.37 16.07
CA ILE A 7 12.47 -4.66 16.45
C ILE A 7 12.78 -3.69 17.61
N PHE A 8 13.44 -4.17 18.67
CA PHE A 8 13.78 -3.31 19.81
C PHE A 8 14.73 -2.19 19.41
N SER A 9 15.79 -2.47 18.64
CA SER A 9 16.72 -1.42 18.21
C SER A 9 16.01 -0.32 17.41
N LEU A 10 15.09 -0.66 16.51
CA LEU A 10 14.33 0.29 15.70
C LEU A 10 13.32 1.10 16.52
N ILE A 11 12.90 0.64 17.70
CA ILE A 11 12.05 1.41 18.62
C ILE A 11 12.89 2.32 19.53
N PHE A 12 14.02 1.83 20.06
CA PHE A 12 14.83 2.61 21.01
C PHE A 12 15.62 3.73 20.34
N ILE A 13 16.09 3.56 19.11
CA ILE A 13 16.86 4.58 18.42
C ILE A 13 16.08 5.87 18.17
N PRO A 14 14.81 5.89 17.75
CA PRO A 14 13.98 7.09 17.71
C PRO A 14 13.89 7.83 19.06
N VAL A 15 13.82 7.09 20.16
CA VAL A 15 13.85 7.68 21.51
C VAL A 15 15.23 8.34 21.80
N ALA A 16 16.31 7.66 21.45
CA ALA A 16 17.65 8.23 21.54
C ALA A 16 17.81 9.46 20.65
N MET A 17 17.25 9.47 19.42
CA MET A 17 17.24 10.62 18.53
C MET A 17 16.46 11.81 19.12
N LEU A 18 15.36 11.55 19.82
CA LEU A 18 14.58 12.58 20.52
C LEU A 18 15.41 13.21 21.66
N ILE A 19 16.07 12.38 22.48
CA ILE A 19 16.97 12.85 23.57
C ILE A 19 18.11 13.68 22.99
N LEU A 20 18.75 13.19 21.93
CA LEU A 20 19.80 13.90 21.24
C LEU A 20 19.31 15.22 20.64
N HIS A 21 18.09 15.28 20.13
CA HIS A 21 17.52 16.51 19.59
C HIS A 21 17.40 17.61 20.67
N VAL A 22 16.96 17.22 21.86
CA VAL A 22 16.89 18.13 23.03
C VAL A 22 18.28 18.63 23.44
N ALA A 23 19.29 17.77 23.38
CA ALA A 23 20.69 18.10 23.67
C ALA A 23 21.39 18.96 22.59
N ARG A 24 20.71 19.28 21.48
CA ARG A 24 21.20 20.08 20.34
C ARG A 24 22.48 19.53 19.67
N PRO A 25 22.61 18.25 19.35
CA PRO A 25 23.75 17.75 18.60
C PRO A 25 23.75 18.23 17.16
N LYS A 26 24.90 18.12 16.50
CA LYS A 26 25.00 18.35 15.05
C LYS A 26 24.07 17.39 14.31
N PHE A 27 23.35 17.92 13.33
CA PHE A 27 22.36 17.17 12.52
C PHE A 27 22.90 15.87 11.91
N SER A 28 24.18 15.84 11.51
CA SER A 28 24.84 14.67 10.91
C SER A 28 24.86 13.42 11.82
N ILE A 29 24.87 13.59 13.15
CA ILE A 29 24.91 12.47 14.11
C ILE A 29 23.58 11.70 14.09
N GLN A 30 22.46 12.38 14.02
CA GLN A 30 21.14 11.72 13.98
C GLN A 30 20.94 10.90 12.70
N GLY A 31 21.36 11.45 11.54
CA GLY A 31 21.32 10.74 10.28
C GLY A 31 22.21 9.49 10.28
N PHE A 32 23.44 9.63 10.79
CA PHE A 32 24.36 8.49 10.93
C PHE A 32 23.78 7.40 11.83
N LEU A 33 23.17 7.77 12.96
CA LEU A 33 22.53 6.83 13.88
C LEU A 33 21.38 6.08 13.20
N ALA A 34 20.56 6.77 12.38
CA ALA A 34 19.47 6.15 11.63
C ALA A 34 19.99 5.12 10.61
N VAL A 35 21.05 5.46 9.83
CA VAL A 35 21.66 4.52 8.88
C VAL A 35 22.23 3.32 9.61
N LEU A 36 22.99 3.53 10.68
CA LEU A 36 23.59 2.45 11.46
C LEU A 36 22.53 1.49 12.01
N ALA A 37 21.43 2.03 12.53
CA ALA A 37 20.32 1.25 13.05
C ALA A 37 19.70 0.33 11.98
N VAL A 38 19.37 0.91 10.81
CA VAL A 38 18.70 0.17 9.76
C VAL A 38 19.67 -0.82 9.09
N LEU A 39 20.95 -0.46 8.92
CA LEU A 39 21.96 -1.36 8.39
C LEU A 39 22.21 -2.55 9.33
N ALA A 40 22.37 -2.30 10.62
CA ALA A 40 22.52 -3.36 11.61
C ALA A 40 21.26 -4.26 11.63
N GLY A 41 20.06 -3.68 11.63
CA GLY A 41 18.81 -4.43 11.57
C GLY A 41 18.68 -5.25 10.28
N TRP A 42 19.08 -4.71 9.14
CA TRP A 42 19.08 -5.42 7.86
C TRP A 42 20.01 -6.66 7.91
N LEU A 43 21.22 -6.50 8.45
CA LEU A 43 22.14 -7.61 8.64
C LEU A 43 21.58 -8.66 9.61
N MET A 44 20.99 -8.23 10.74
CA MET A 44 20.37 -9.15 11.71
C MET A 44 19.23 -9.95 11.08
N VAL A 45 18.37 -9.32 10.27
CA VAL A 45 17.29 -10.03 9.56
C VAL A 45 17.87 -10.98 8.50
N LEU A 46 18.95 -10.62 7.83
CA LEU A 46 19.64 -11.52 6.90
C LEU A 46 20.14 -12.78 7.62
N PHE A 47 20.82 -12.61 8.76
CA PHE A 47 21.32 -13.74 9.57
C PHE A 47 20.20 -14.55 10.23
N ALA A 48 19.01 -13.96 10.48
CA ALA A 48 17.88 -14.70 11.04
C ALA A 48 17.39 -15.86 10.16
N ARG A 49 17.84 -15.93 8.90
CA ARG A 49 17.56 -17.05 7.99
C ARG A 49 18.05 -18.40 8.53
N SER A 50 19.17 -18.42 9.28
CA SER A 50 19.73 -19.66 9.84
C SER A 50 18.86 -20.29 10.93
N ASP A 51 17.99 -19.49 11.58
CA ASP A 51 17.22 -19.92 12.74
C ASP A 51 15.75 -20.27 12.41
N ILE A 52 15.39 -20.36 11.12
CA ILE A 52 14.03 -20.65 10.66
C ILE A 52 13.77 -22.16 10.64
N PRO A 53 12.59 -22.62 11.10
CA PRO A 53 11.46 -21.87 11.69
C PRO A 53 11.60 -21.64 13.19
N GLN A 54 11.19 -20.46 13.68
CA GLN A 54 11.22 -20.12 15.11
C GLN A 54 9.91 -19.44 15.54
N THR A 55 9.38 -19.80 16.72
CA THR A 55 8.28 -19.09 17.39
C THR A 55 8.76 -18.49 18.69
N ILE A 56 8.47 -17.22 18.92
CA ILE A 56 8.87 -16.48 20.13
C ILE A 56 7.60 -15.92 20.78
N THR A 57 7.31 -16.33 22.02
CA THR A 57 6.28 -15.72 22.83
C THR A 57 6.80 -14.45 23.48
N LEU A 58 6.09 -13.33 23.30
CA LEU A 58 6.57 -12.02 23.79
C LEU A 58 6.24 -11.81 25.27
N LEU A 59 5.02 -12.09 25.66
CA LEU A 59 4.50 -11.87 27.03
C LEU A 59 3.43 -12.92 27.33
N SER A 60 3.32 -13.35 28.60
CA SER A 60 2.14 -14.08 29.05
C SER A 60 0.96 -13.11 29.12
N TRP A 61 -0.01 -13.29 28.21
CA TRP A 61 -1.18 -12.43 28.15
C TRP A 61 -2.24 -12.89 29.16
N GLN A 62 -2.63 -12.00 30.03
CA GLN A 62 -3.83 -12.18 30.86
C GLN A 62 -4.73 -10.96 30.63
N PRO A 63 -5.96 -11.12 30.22
CA PRO A 63 -6.89 -12.23 30.50
C PRO A 63 -7.00 -13.25 29.35
N ALA A 64 -6.62 -14.48 29.62
CA ALA A 64 -6.73 -15.61 28.69
C ALA A 64 -8.17 -15.92 28.24
N VAL A 65 -9.16 -15.38 28.97
CA VAL A 65 -10.61 -15.56 28.69
C VAL A 65 -10.99 -14.89 27.35
N TYR A 66 -10.39 -13.73 27.01
CA TYR A 66 -10.72 -13.01 25.77
C TYR A 66 -9.83 -13.42 24.61
N PHE A 67 -8.57 -13.75 24.87
CA PHE A 67 -7.61 -14.19 23.86
C PHE A 67 -6.78 -15.34 24.46
N PRO A 68 -7.08 -16.59 24.10
CA PRO A 68 -6.41 -17.75 24.69
C PRO A 68 -4.91 -17.83 24.34
N ASN A 69 -4.48 -17.17 23.26
CA ASN A 69 -3.10 -17.20 22.82
C ASN A 69 -2.37 -15.92 23.23
N SER A 70 -1.19 -16.08 23.85
CA SER A 70 -0.29 -14.96 24.16
C SER A 70 0.29 -14.36 22.89
N PRO A 71 0.62 -13.03 22.89
CA PRO A 71 1.30 -12.40 21.75
C PRO A 71 2.58 -13.15 21.39
N SER A 72 2.72 -13.53 20.13
CA SER A 72 3.85 -14.33 19.67
C SER A 72 4.32 -13.87 18.29
N LEU A 73 5.62 -14.04 18.02
CA LEU A 73 6.22 -13.86 16.72
C LEU A 73 6.49 -15.24 16.09
N LEU A 74 6.15 -15.37 14.82
CA LEU A 74 6.42 -16.52 13.99
C LEU A 74 7.43 -16.13 12.91
N ILE A 75 8.60 -16.70 12.98
CA ILE A 75 9.67 -16.48 12.02
C ILE A 75 9.78 -17.74 11.16
N ASP A 76 9.14 -17.71 10.02
CA ASP A 76 9.22 -18.74 8.98
C ASP A 76 9.69 -18.13 7.65
N GLU A 77 9.78 -18.93 6.60
CA GLU A 77 10.27 -18.45 5.30
C GLU A 77 9.48 -17.25 4.77
N ILE A 78 8.15 -17.31 4.86
CA ILE A 78 7.28 -16.24 4.36
C ILE A 78 7.52 -14.95 5.15
N SER A 79 7.49 -15.01 6.48
CA SER A 79 7.74 -13.84 7.33
C SER A 79 9.16 -13.28 7.13
N TRP A 80 10.14 -14.14 6.84
CA TRP A 80 11.50 -13.72 6.53
C TRP A 80 11.57 -12.94 5.21
N TYR A 81 10.88 -13.40 4.12
CA TYR A 81 10.84 -12.67 2.85
C TYR A 81 10.29 -11.25 3.03
N PHE A 82 9.21 -11.11 3.79
CA PHE A 82 8.65 -9.79 4.08
C PHE A 82 9.54 -8.96 5.00
N SER A 83 10.18 -9.56 6.00
CA SER A 83 11.07 -8.86 6.92
C SER A 83 12.28 -8.27 6.20
N ILE A 84 12.94 -9.05 5.34
CA ILE A 84 14.11 -8.56 4.58
C ILE A 84 13.69 -7.52 3.53
N ALA A 85 12.50 -7.66 2.93
CA ALA A 85 11.96 -6.66 2.01
C ALA A 85 11.69 -5.33 2.72
N LEU A 86 11.06 -5.35 3.92
CA LEU A 86 10.82 -4.16 4.73
C LEU A 86 12.12 -3.49 5.17
N MET A 87 13.10 -4.27 5.62
CA MET A 87 14.39 -3.72 6.04
C MET A 87 15.18 -3.13 4.87
N SER A 88 15.12 -3.74 3.68
CA SER A 88 15.73 -3.19 2.47
C SER A 88 15.05 -1.89 2.02
N LEU A 89 13.72 -1.83 2.11
CA LEU A 89 12.96 -0.62 1.85
C LEU A 89 13.33 0.50 2.83
N ALA A 90 13.42 0.19 4.13
CA ALA A 90 13.80 1.15 5.16
C ALA A 90 15.25 1.64 4.96
N LEU A 91 16.19 0.73 4.67
CA LEU A 91 17.58 1.08 4.42
C LEU A 91 17.71 2.02 3.21
N THR A 92 17.05 1.68 2.11
CA THR A 92 17.01 2.55 0.93
C THR A 92 16.41 3.90 1.25
N SER A 93 15.28 3.93 1.96
CA SER A 93 14.60 5.20 2.30
C SER A 93 15.43 6.09 3.22
N VAL A 94 16.12 5.54 4.21
CA VAL A 94 17.01 6.34 5.08
C VAL A 94 18.23 6.82 4.31
N VAL A 95 18.87 5.96 3.51
CA VAL A 95 20.05 6.31 2.70
C VAL A 95 19.70 7.39 1.68
N THR A 96 18.60 7.26 0.93
CA THR A 96 18.18 8.26 -0.05
C THR A 96 17.77 9.58 0.62
N SER A 97 17.16 9.54 1.79
CA SER A 97 16.82 10.74 2.56
C SER A 97 18.06 11.54 3.00
N ILE A 98 19.11 10.84 3.43
CA ILE A 98 20.36 11.51 3.81
C ILE A 98 21.08 12.09 2.60
N THR A 99 21.05 11.42 1.46
CA THR A 99 21.67 11.92 0.25
C THR A 99 21.04 13.19 -0.30
N GLN A 100 19.77 13.47 0.01
CA GLN A 100 19.14 14.75 -0.32
C GLN A 100 19.79 15.94 0.37
N LEU A 101 20.45 15.75 1.52
CA LEU A 101 21.19 16.81 2.19
C LEU A 101 22.45 17.27 1.45
N GLY A 102 23.02 16.37 0.65
CA GLY A 102 24.17 16.68 -0.22
C GLY A 102 23.77 17.28 -1.56
N GLN A 103 22.47 17.52 -1.78
CA GLN A 103 21.95 18.18 -2.96
C GLN A 103 21.63 19.63 -2.61
N SER A 104 22.42 20.57 -3.08
CA SER A 104 22.16 22.00 -2.89
C SER A 104 22.00 22.70 -4.23
N LEU A 105 21.11 23.68 -4.28
CA LEU A 105 21.06 24.63 -5.37
C LEU A 105 22.32 25.51 -5.32
N LYS A 106 22.88 25.89 -6.48
CA LYS A 106 24.03 26.79 -6.50
C LYS A 106 23.71 28.07 -5.74
N PRO A 107 24.63 28.56 -4.86
CA PRO A 107 24.43 29.83 -4.18
C PRO A 107 24.20 30.95 -5.21
N GLY A 108 23.09 31.65 -5.12
CA GLY A 108 22.68 32.73 -6.03
C GLY A 108 21.37 32.44 -6.80
N GLN A 109 20.94 31.20 -6.95
CA GLN A 109 19.69 30.86 -7.62
C GLN A 109 18.45 31.10 -6.73
N ASP A 110 18.60 30.97 -5.41
CA ASP A 110 17.52 31.31 -4.46
C ASP A 110 17.17 32.80 -4.52
N GLN A 111 18.15 33.68 -4.78
CA GLN A 111 17.89 35.11 -4.98
C GLN A 111 17.20 35.41 -6.31
N ILE A 112 17.44 34.61 -7.35
CA ILE A 112 16.81 34.78 -8.66
C ILE A 112 15.36 34.27 -8.61
N ASN A 113 15.10 33.13 -7.98
CA ASN A 113 13.74 32.60 -7.83
C ASN A 113 12.87 33.53 -6.97
N ASN A 114 13.39 34.04 -5.85
CA ASN A 114 12.70 35.05 -5.04
C ASN A 114 12.46 36.37 -5.80
N ARG A 115 13.36 36.77 -6.73
CA ARG A 115 13.14 37.93 -7.57
C ARG A 115 12.14 37.69 -8.70
N ILE A 116 12.09 36.47 -9.26
CA ILE A 116 11.11 36.10 -10.28
C ILE A 116 9.71 36.06 -9.65
N GLU A 117 9.55 35.44 -8.46
CA GLU A 117 8.29 35.45 -7.72
C GLU A 117 7.83 36.85 -7.34
N VAL A 118 8.74 37.75 -6.91
CA VAL A 118 8.42 39.14 -6.56
C VAL A 118 8.09 39.98 -7.81
N ASN A 119 8.72 39.73 -8.94
CA ASN A 119 8.42 40.46 -10.19
C ASN A 119 7.14 39.95 -10.87
N GLU A 120 6.82 38.66 -10.80
CA GLU A 120 5.52 38.12 -11.28
C GLU A 120 4.34 38.63 -10.45
N VAL A 121 4.55 38.92 -9.16
CA VAL A 121 3.52 39.51 -8.28
C VAL A 121 3.30 41.00 -8.56
N GLN A 122 4.31 41.73 -9.10
CA GLN A 122 4.17 43.17 -9.38
C GLN A 122 3.49 43.49 -10.73
N ASP A 123 3.48 42.55 -11.68
CA ASP A 123 2.82 42.75 -12.99
C ASP A 123 1.34 42.28 -13.00
N GLN A 124 0.83 41.79 -11.88
CA GLN A 124 -0.52 41.22 -11.76
C GLN A 124 -1.54 42.08 -11.00
N THR A 125 -1.44 43.40 -11.06
CA THR A 125 -2.46 44.29 -10.48
C THR A 125 -3.82 44.24 -11.20
N ASP A 126 -3.93 43.52 -12.31
CA ASP A 126 -5.22 43.35 -13.03
C ASP A 126 -5.90 41.99 -12.79
N VAL A 127 -5.40 41.14 -11.89
CA VAL A 127 -5.89 39.77 -11.63
C VAL A 127 -6.63 39.64 -10.30
N GLU A 128 -6.89 40.74 -9.58
CA GLU A 128 -7.62 40.67 -8.30
C GLU A 128 -9.03 40.08 -8.39
N THR A 129 -9.61 40.00 -9.59
CA THR A 129 -10.92 39.39 -9.81
C THR A 129 -10.86 37.88 -10.06
N ALA A 130 -9.71 37.30 -10.40
CA ALA A 130 -9.50 35.88 -10.59
C ALA A 130 -8.95 35.17 -9.32
N ALA A 131 -8.30 35.90 -8.43
CA ALA A 131 -7.69 35.36 -7.19
C ALA A 131 -8.72 34.85 -6.18
N ASN A 132 -9.98 35.25 -6.27
CA ASN A 132 -11.06 34.74 -5.39
C ASN A 132 -11.57 33.32 -5.75
N LYS A 133 -11.00 32.67 -6.76
CA LYS A 133 -11.31 31.28 -7.15
C LYS A 133 -10.17 30.29 -6.92
N LEU A 134 -9.00 30.74 -6.52
CA LEU A 134 -7.92 29.84 -6.13
C LEU A 134 -8.21 29.34 -4.71
N ALA A 135 -8.44 28.03 -4.59
CA ALA A 135 -8.52 27.40 -3.27
C ALA A 135 -7.28 27.79 -2.45
N PRO A 136 -7.44 28.14 -1.16
CA PRO A 136 -6.32 28.57 -0.35
C PRO A 136 -5.23 27.51 -0.37
N ILE A 137 -3.99 27.94 -0.69
CA ILE A 137 -2.80 27.07 -0.66
C ILE A 137 -2.74 26.50 0.74
N GLU A 138 -2.83 25.17 0.85
CA GLU A 138 -2.76 24.49 2.14
C GLU A 138 -1.41 24.78 2.79
N GLU A 139 -1.40 25.56 3.86
CA GLU A 139 -0.21 25.73 4.71
C GLU A 139 0.14 24.37 5.33
N ILE A 140 1.19 23.73 4.82
CA ILE A 140 1.67 22.44 5.27
C ILE A 140 2.93 22.64 6.09
N LYS A 141 2.90 22.18 7.32
CA LYS A 141 4.08 22.18 8.18
C LYS A 141 5.07 21.12 7.73
N THR A 142 6.24 21.52 7.23
CA THR A 142 7.31 20.61 6.85
C THR A 142 7.86 19.88 8.08
N ILE A 143 7.88 18.54 8.02
CA ILE A 143 8.50 17.70 9.06
C ILE A 143 10.02 17.89 9.03
N SER A 144 10.64 18.00 10.20
CA SER A 144 12.10 18.03 10.32
C SER A 144 12.73 16.69 9.91
N ASN A 145 14.00 16.71 9.49
CA ASN A 145 14.69 15.51 9.00
C ASN A 145 14.73 14.39 10.04
N TRP A 146 15.04 14.70 11.31
CA TRP A 146 15.12 13.68 12.35
C TRP A 146 13.76 13.04 12.65
N GLN A 147 12.65 13.80 12.59
CA GLN A 147 11.29 13.27 12.76
C GLN A 147 10.93 12.31 11.61
N SER A 148 11.35 12.64 10.37
CA SER A 148 11.16 11.77 9.23
C SER A 148 11.89 10.43 9.42
N TRP A 149 13.16 10.47 9.85
CA TRP A 149 13.93 9.25 10.12
C TRP A 149 13.36 8.45 11.28
N ALA A 150 12.99 9.10 12.38
CA ALA A 150 12.34 8.46 13.51
C ALA A 150 11.02 7.79 13.10
N GLY A 151 10.21 8.47 12.28
CA GLY A 151 8.98 7.91 11.71
C GLY A 151 9.23 6.66 10.85
N ILE A 152 10.25 6.69 9.98
CA ILE A 152 10.66 5.53 9.18
C ILE A 152 11.02 4.34 10.07
N LEU A 153 11.84 4.57 11.13
CA LEU A 153 12.29 3.50 12.03
C LEU A 153 11.12 2.87 12.81
N VAL A 154 10.25 3.71 13.40
CA VAL A 154 9.10 3.22 14.18
C VAL A 154 8.12 2.46 13.31
N LEU A 155 7.76 3.01 12.13
CA LEU A 155 6.85 2.32 11.21
C LEU A 155 7.43 0.99 10.73
N THR A 156 8.73 0.94 10.41
CA THR A 156 9.40 -0.30 10.00
C THR A 156 9.41 -1.32 11.13
N SER A 157 9.65 -0.90 12.37
CA SER A 157 9.60 -1.78 13.54
C SER A 157 8.22 -2.41 13.72
N LEU A 158 7.15 -1.61 13.69
CA LEU A 158 5.77 -2.11 13.77
C LEU A 158 5.40 -2.97 12.56
N GLY A 159 5.92 -2.62 11.38
CA GLY A 159 5.81 -3.46 10.18
C GLY A 159 6.45 -4.82 10.38
N LEU A 160 7.64 -4.89 10.98
CA LEU A 160 8.30 -6.17 11.31
C LEU A 160 7.47 -6.99 12.29
N VAL A 161 6.89 -6.38 13.34
CA VAL A 161 5.98 -7.07 14.25
C VAL A 161 4.76 -7.63 13.50
N ALA A 162 4.18 -6.86 12.58
CA ALA A 162 3.04 -7.31 11.79
C ALA A 162 3.38 -8.48 10.88
N VAL A 163 4.49 -8.42 10.14
CA VAL A 163 4.86 -9.49 9.18
C VAL A 163 5.38 -10.76 9.86
N THR A 164 5.84 -10.64 11.10
CA THR A 164 6.26 -11.80 11.92
C THR A 164 5.20 -12.23 12.94
N SER A 165 3.98 -11.69 12.88
CA SER A 165 2.91 -12.07 13.81
C SER A 165 2.62 -13.58 13.75
N GLY A 166 2.65 -14.25 14.91
CA GLY A 166 2.38 -15.68 15.04
C GLY A 166 0.91 -15.99 15.27
N ASN A 167 0.16 -15.02 15.79
CA ASN A 167 -1.27 -15.14 16.02
C ASN A 167 -2.00 -13.83 15.68
N VAL A 168 -3.32 -13.92 15.63
CA VAL A 168 -4.19 -12.81 15.27
C VAL A 168 -4.09 -11.65 16.27
N LEU A 169 -3.89 -11.90 17.56
CA LEU A 169 -3.74 -10.86 18.57
C LEU A 169 -2.51 -9.98 18.29
N THR A 170 -1.36 -10.62 18.01
CA THR A 170 -0.13 -9.90 17.66
C THR A 170 -0.32 -9.05 16.39
N LEU A 171 -1.02 -9.59 15.38
CA LEU A 171 -1.32 -8.87 14.15
C LEU A 171 -2.21 -7.65 14.42
N LEU A 172 -3.26 -7.79 15.23
CA LEU A 172 -4.17 -6.70 15.59
C LEU A 172 -3.44 -5.59 16.33
N LEU A 173 -2.59 -5.93 17.30
CA LEU A 173 -1.79 -4.95 18.05
C LEU A 173 -0.82 -4.21 17.12
N ALA A 174 -0.15 -4.93 16.22
CA ALA A 174 0.76 -4.32 15.25
C ALA A 174 0.01 -3.40 14.26
N TRP A 175 -1.16 -3.82 13.76
CA TRP A 175 -1.98 -3.01 12.87
C TRP A 175 -2.50 -1.76 13.56
N ALA A 176 -3.00 -1.87 14.79
CA ALA A 176 -3.44 -0.72 15.58
C ALA A 176 -2.29 0.26 15.82
N GLY A 177 -1.10 -0.24 16.17
CA GLY A 177 0.10 0.57 16.34
C GLY A 177 0.51 1.31 15.06
N LEU A 178 0.56 0.60 13.92
CA LEU A 178 0.85 1.19 12.61
C LEU A 178 -0.14 2.31 12.27
N ASP A 179 -1.43 2.06 12.40
CA ASP A 179 -2.48 3.00 12.03
C ASP A 179 -2.47 4.24 12.95
N LEU A 180 -2.19 4.08 14.25
CA LEU A 180 -2.07 5.20 15.19
C LEU A 180 -0.85 6.05 14.91
N ILE A 181 0.32 5.45 14.66
CA ILE A 181 1.54 6.20 14.34
C ILE A 181 1.39 6.93 13.01
N GLU A 182 0.82 6.28 12.00
CA GLU A 182 0.55 6.93 10.72
C GLU A 182 -0.43 8.10 10.89
N LEU A 183 -1.51 7.90 11.63
CA LEU A 183 -2.48 8.96 11.94
C LEU A 183 -1.79 10.14 12.64
N ALA A 184 -0.94 9.86 13.64
CA ALA A 184 -0.20 10.89 14.36
C ALA A 184 0.74 11.68 13.44
N ILE A 185 1.49 11.00 12.57
CA ILE A 185 2.39 11.64 11.59
C ILE A 185 1.59 12.53 10.64
N LEU A 186 0.48 12.02 10.09
CA LEU A 186 -0.34 12.74 9.13
C LEU A 186 -1.05 13.96 9.77
N LEU A 187 -1.60 13.81 10.98
CA LEU A 187 -2.26 14.91 11.68
C LEU A 187 -1.28 16.02 12.13
N ALA A 188 -0.04 15.63 12.47
CA ALA A 188 1.00 16.60 12.85
C ALA A 188 1.41 17.52 11.69
N GLN A 189 1.18 17.10 10.43
CA GLN A 189 1.52 17.88 9.23
C GLN A 189 0.42 18.85 8.80
N LEU A 190 -0.83 18.65 9.22
CA LEU A 190 -1.97 19.36 8.67
C LEU A 190 -2.48 20.47 9.58
N ILE A 191 -2.64 21.65 8.98
CA ILE A 191 -3.24 22.82 9.62
C ILE A 191 -4.74 22.91 9.29
N GLN A 192 -5.16 22.47 8.09
CA GLN A 192 -6.53 22.67 7.62
C GLN A 192 -7.52 21.55 8.02
N SER A 193 -8.76 21.95 8.34
CA SER A 193 -9.83 21.05 8.77
C SER A 193 -10.33 20.08 7.68
N ARG A 194 -10.35 20.48 6.40
CA ARG A 194 -10.83 19.64 5.29
C ARG A 194 -9.95 18.42 5.06
N SER A 195 -8.65 18.59 5.11
CA SER A 195 -7.69 17.51 4.92
C SER A 195 -7.68 16.55 6.10
N ARG A 196 -7.93 17.07 7.33
CA ARG A 196 -8.12 16.23 8.53
C ARG A 196 -9.29 15.26 8.38
N ALA A 197 -10.42 15.70 7.82
CA ALA A 197 -11.57 14.83 7.61
C ALA A 197 -11.26 13.65 6.68
N ARG A 198 -10.47 13.86 5.63
CA ARG A 198 -10.04 12.78 4.72
C ARG A 198 -9.11 11.77 5.40
N ILE A 199 -8.17 12.25 6.24
CA ILE A 199 -7.30 11.37 7.03
C ILE A 199 -8.12 10.50 7.98
N ILE A 200 -9.08 11.09 8.68
CA ILE A 200 -9.96 10.36 9.59
C ILE A 200 -10.79 9.32 8.84
N LEU A 201 -11.27 9.65 7.63
CA LEU A 201 -11.99 8.69 6.79
C LEU A 201 -11.11 7.50 6.36
N ALA A 202 -9.87 7.75 5.94
CA ALA A 202 -8.92 6.70 5.59
C ALA A 202 -8.57 5.83 6.80
N PHE A 203 -8.38 6.44 7.97
CA PHE A 203 -8.16 5.71 9.23
C PHE A 203 -9.37 4.86 9.61
N SER A 204 -10.60 5.37 9.50
CA SER A 204 -11.82 4.60 9.81
C SER A 204 -12.02 3.41 8.90
N ALA A 205 -11.65 3.51 7.61
CA ALA A 205 -11.67 2.37 6.70
C ALA A 205 -10.68 1.26 7.12
N ARG A 206 -9.50 1.64 7.60
CA ARG A 206 -8.53 0.67 8.15
C ARG A 206 -8.99 0.05 9.47
N LEU A 207 -9.63 0.85 10.32
CA LEU A 207 -10.24 0.36 11.54
C LEU A 207 -11.35 -0.66 11.25
N ALA A 208 -12.14 -0.46 10.18
CA ALA A 208 -13.08 -1.47 9.72
C ALA A 208 -12.38 -2.78 9.29
N GLY A 209 -11.17 -2.70 8.71
CA GLY A 209 -10.33 -3.87 8.44
C GLY A 209 -9.95 -4.63 9.73
N ILE A 210 -9.59 -3.92 10.79
CA ILE A 210 -9.36 -4.52 12.11
C ILE A 210 -10.63 -5.21 12.62
N GLY A 211 -11.80 -4.58 12.46
CA GLY A 211 -13.09 -5.16 12.81
C GLY A 211 -13.38 -6.47 12.07
N MET A 212 -13.03 -6.55 10.77
CA MET A 212 -13.17 -7.79 10.00
C MET A 212 -12.25 -8.92 10.50
N VAL A 213 -11.03 -8.60 10.93
CA VAL A 213 -10.15 -9.60 11.57
C VAL A 213 -10.75 -10.09 12.88
N LEU A 214 -11.32 -9.21 13.70
CA LEU A 214 -12.01 -9.60 14.94
C LEU A 214 -13.19 -10.52 14.65
N LEU A 215 -14.01 -10.23 13.63
CA LEU A 215 -15.09 -11.11 13.20
C LEU A 215 -14.56 -12.49 12.77
N ALA A 216 -13.45 -12.51 12.01
CA ALA A 216 -12.80 -13.76 11.61
C ALA A 216 -12.31 -14.58 12.82
N CYS A 217 -11.99 -13.96 13.96
CA CYS A 217 -11.58 -14.64 15.18
C CYS A 217 -12.74 -15.20 15.98
N ILE A 218 -13.87 -14.50 16.01
CA ILE A 218 -15.05 -14.89 16.82
C ILE A 218 -15.59 -16.25 16.35
N ILE A 219 -15.59 -16.51 15.04
CA ILE A 219 -16.14 -17.73 14.45
C ILE A 219 -15.37 -18.99 14.91
N PRO A 220 -14.04 -19.11 14.69
CA PRO A 220 -13.31 -20.29 15.16
C PRO A 220 -13.23 -20.36 16.69
N TRP A 221 -13.16 -19.23 17.39
CA TRP A 221 -13.12 -19.21 18.84
C TRP A 221 -14.41 -19.78 19.46
N SER A 222 -15.56 -19.44 18.92
CA SER A 222 -16.84 -20.02 19.36
C SER A 222 -16.92 -21.55 19.15
N GLN A 223 -16.07 -22.09 18.26
CA GLN A 223 -15.95 -23.52 17.95
C GLN A 223 -14.78 -24.20 18.68
N GLY A 224 -14.07 -23.47 19.58
CA GLY A 224 -12.91 -23.99 20.28
C GLY A 224 -11.64 -24.17 19.43
N ALA A 225 -11.60 -23.59 18.22
CA ALA A 225 -10.46 -23.69 17.33
C ALA A 225 -9.35 -22.70 17.73
N SER A 226 -8.10 -23.01 17.36
CA SER A 226 -6.95 -22.14 17.61
C SER A 226 -7.00 -20.88 16.74
N LEU A 227 -6.50 -19.75 17.28
CA LEU A 227 -6.38 -18.47 16.57
C LEU A 227 -5.00 -18.28 15.92
N ASN A 228 -4.30 -19.36 15.62
CA ASN A 228 -3.00 -19.29 14.95
C ASN A 228 -3.16 -18.90 13.49
N ILE A 229 -2.26 -18.05 13.00
CA ILE A 229 -2.26 -17.59 11.60
C ILE A 229 -1.93 -18.73 10.61
N ARG A 230 -1.37 -19.85 11.10
CA ARG A 230 -1.10 -21.03 10.25
C ARG A 230 -2.35 -21.86 9.93
N ASP A 231 -3.33 -21.86 10.86
CA ASP A 231 -4.49 -22.76 10.80
C ASP A 231 -5.77 -21.99 10.42
N ILE A 232 -5.70 -21.23 9.31
CA ILE A 232 -6.84 -20.45 8.83
C ILE A 232 -7.88 -21.38 8.22
N SER A 233 -9.11 -21.34 8.77
CA SER A 233 -10.23 -22.11 8.22
C SER A 233 -10.81 -21.45 6.97
N GLN A 234 -11.43 -22.24 6.12
CA GLN A 234 -12.07 -21.78 4.89
C GLN A 234 -13.22 -20.78 5.15
N THR A 235 -13.94 -20.95 6.26
CA THR A 235 -15.04 -20.06 6.64
C THR A 235 -14.55 -18.69 7.08
N THR A 236 -13.31 -18.59 7.60
CA THR A 236 -12.72 -17.33 8.07
C THR A 236 -11.93 -16.61 6.97
N SER A 237 -11.50 -17.33 5.93
CA SER A 237 -10.65 -16.78 4.86
C SER A 237 -11.28 -15.57 4.19
N ILE A 238 -12.59 -15.57 3.94
CA ILE A 238 -13.30 -14.46 3.31
C ILE A 238 -13.22 -13.16 4.16
N TYR A 239 -13.36 -13.26 5.48
CA TYR A 239 -13.29 -12.09 6.37
C TYR A 239 -11.87 -11.53 6.41
N LEU A 240 -10.86 -12.39 6.38
CA LEU A 240 -9.45 -11.99 6.37
C LEU A 240 -9.05 -11.35 5.01
N ILE A 241 -9.56 -11.85 3.89
CA ILE A 241 -9.38 -11.21 2.58
C ILE A 241 -10.07 -9.85 2.54
N LEU A 242 -11.30 -9.73 3.06
CA LEU A 242 -11.99 -8.45 3.19
C LEU A 242 -11.24 -7.49 4.11
N ALA A 243 -10.68 -7.98 5.21
CA ALA A 243 -9.86 -7.16 6.12
C ALA A 243 -8.64 -6.56 5.41
N ALA A 244 -7.87 -7.39 4.72
CA ALA A 244 -6.72 -6.94 3.95
C ALA A 244 -7.16 -6.04 2.79
N GLY A 245 -8.26 -6.38 2.09
CA GLY A 245 -8.82 -5.60 1.00
C GLY A 245 -9.27 -4.21 1.41
N LEU A 246 -9.91 -4.05 2.59
CA LEU A 246 -10.26 -2.76 3.17
C LEU A 246 -9.02 -1.90 3.46
N ARG A 247 -7.99 -2.50 4.05
CA ARG A 247 -6.75 -1.79 4.38
C ARG A 247 -5.96 -1.37 3.14
N LEU A 248 -5.97 -2.18 2.09
CA LEU A 248 -5.33 -1.91 0.80
C LEU A 248 -6.20 -1.06 -0.13
N GLY A 249 -7.47 -0.82 0.23
CA GLY A 249 -8.42 -0.02 -0.54
C GLY A 249 -9.01 -0.70 -1.77
N VAL A 250 -8.85 -2.00 -1.90
CA VAL A 250 -9.34 -2.78 -3.05
C VAL A 250 -10.77 -3.25 -2.86
N LEU A 251 -11.13 -3.64 -1.64
CA LEU A 251 -12.43 -4.23 -1.31
C LEU A 251 -13.07 -3.52 -0.09
N PRO A 252 -13.95 -2.55 -0.29
CA PRO A 252 -14.39 -1.93 -1.55
C PRO A 252 -13.35 -0.96 -2.13
N LEU A 253 -13.48 -0.66 -3.42
CA LEU A 253 -12.57 0.26 -4.11
C LEU A 253 -12.59 1.66 -3.47
N GLN A 254 -11.47 2.04 -2.90
CA GLN A 254 -11.26 3.34 -2.26
C GLN A 254 -9.76 3.69 -2.27
N LEU A 255 -9.43 4.95 -2.16
CA LEU A 255 -8.03 5.33 -1.94
C LEU A 255 -7.74 5.34 -0.44
N PRO A 256 -6.96 4.37 0.08
CA PRO A 256 -6.66 4.28 1.50
C PRO A 256 -5.71 5.38 1.97
N PHE A 257 -5.12 6.10 1.01
CA PHE A 257 -4.10 7.11 1.24
C PHE A 257 -4.52 8.46 0.66
N ILE A 258 -4.17 9.55 1.35
CA ILE A 258 -4.47 10.89 0.88
C ILE A 258 -3.50 11.26 -0.24
N HIS A 259 -4.07 11.65 -1.37
CA HIS A 259 -3.37 11.86 -2.62
C HIS A 259 -2.46 13.09 -2.65
N GLN A 260 -2.68 14.07 -1.78
CA GLN A 260 -2.16 15.43 -1.97
C GLN A 260 -1.33 15.99 -0.82
N LEU A 261 -0.84 15.16 0.11
CA LEU A 261 0.07 15.67 1.12
C LEU A 261 1.49 15.71 0.56
N PRO A 262 2.12 16.88 0.47
CA PRO A 262 3.53 16.98 0.17
C PRO A 262 4.33 16.42 1.33
N GLN A 263 4.50 15.11 1.31
CA GLN A 263 5.36 14.40 2.23
C GLN A 263 6.76 14.33 1.63
N ARG A 264 7.76 14.26 2.50
CA ARG A 264 9.08 13.83 2.05
C ARG A 264 8.96 12.49 1.35
N ARG A 265 9.56 12.38 0.18
CA ARG A 265 9.48 11.20 -0.71
C ARG A 265 9.68 9.88 0.05
N GLU A 266 10.70 9.82 0.90
CA GLU A 266 11.10 8.61 1.61
C GLU A 266 10.11 8.24 2.72
N LEU A 267 9.70 9.21 3.54
CA LEU A 267 8.69 9.00 4.57
C LEU A 267 7.35 8.62 3.95
N GLY A 268 6.94 9.29 2.86
CA GLY A 268 5.73 8.97 2.12
C GLY A 268 5.74 7.56 1.54
N THR A 269 6.89 7.08 1.09
CA THR A 269 7.06 5.70 0.59
C THR A 269 6.86 4.69 1.72
N ILE A 270 7.48 4.91 2.88
CA ILE A 270 7.34 4.03 4.06
C ILE A 270 5.91 4.03 4.59
N LEU A 271 5.28 5.21 4.72
CA LEU A 271 3.89 5.34 5.18
C LEU A 271 2.90 4.55 4.34
N ARG A 272 3.19 4.29 3.08
CA ARG A 272 2.31 3.54 2.18
C ARG A 272 2.69 2.07 2.05
N LEU A 273 3.98 1.77 1.91
CA LEU A 273 4.42 0.40 1.64
C LEU A 273 4.50 -0.47 2.90
N VAL A 274 4.80 0.09 4.08
CA VAL A 274 4.88 -0.71 5.32
C VAL A 274 3.50 -1.22 5.78
N PRO A 275 2.43 -0.40 5.84
CA PRO A 275 1.09 -0.90 6.13
C PRO A 275 0.56 -1.86 5.05
N ALA A 276 0.98 -1.67 3.78
CA ALA A 276 0.66 -2.61 2.71
C ALA A 276 1.32 -3.98 2.95
N ALA A 277 2.60 -4.01 3.33
CA ALA A 277 3.30 -5.25 3.67
C ALA A 277 2.63 -6.01 4.82
N ALA A 278 2.18 -5.28 5.86
CA ALA A 278 1.43 -5.85 6.97
C ALA A 278 0.09 -6.48 6.54
N SER A 279 -0.51 -6.00 5.44
CA SER A 279 -1.73 -6.58 4.87
C SER A 279 -1.41 -7.72 3.90
N PHE A 280 -0.31 -7.63 3.15
CA PHE A 280 0.12 -8.67 2.22
C PHE A 280 0.50 -9.97 2.91
N ILE A 281 1.16 -9.92 4.07
CA ILE A 281 1.48 -11.15 4.82
C ILE A 281 0.21 -11.92 5.18
N LEU A 282 -0.86 -11.23 5.57
CA LEU A 282 -2.15 -11.87 5.84
C LEU A 282 -2.73 -12.51 4.58
N LEU A 283 -2.69 -11.83 3.43
CA LEU A 283 -3.15 -12.39 2.15
C LEU A 283 -2.39 -13.65 1.77
N VAL A 284 -1.07 -13.66 1.93
CA VAL A 284 -0.25 -14.84 1.65
C VAL A 284 -0.62 -16.01 2.54
N ARG A 285 -0.90 -15.77 3.83
CA ARG A 285 -1.36 -16.81 4.76
C ARG A 285 -2.73 -17.38 4.36
N VAL A 286 -3.65 -16.50 3.96
CA VAL A 286 -4.98 -16.90 3.49
C VAL A 286 -4.93 -17.57 2.12
N ALA A 287 -3.95 -17.25 1.29
CA ALA A 287 -3.81 -17.82 -0.05
C ALA A 287 -3.65 -19.34 -0.07
N ASN A 288 -3.20 -19.97 1.02
CA ASN A 288 -3.18 -21.43 1.14
C ASN A 288 -4.59 -22.03 1.17
N THR A 289 -5.58 -21.28 1.66
CA THR A 289 -6.97 -21.74 1.82
C THR A 289 -7.87 -21.21 0.71
N GLY A 290 -7.65 -19.96 0.27
CA GLY A 290 -8.44 -19.26 -0.74
C GLY A 290 -9.89 -19.00 -0.33
N VAL A 291 -10.74 -18.68 -1.32
CA VAL A 291 -12.19 -18.50 -1.15
C VAL A 291 -12.94 -19.42 -2.11
N LEU A 292 -13.34 -20.58 -1.63
CA LEU A 292 -14.10 -21.57 -2.40
C LEU A 292 -15.63 -21.34 -2.35
N SER A 293 -16.09 -20.28 -1.72
CA SER A 293 -17.53 -19.95 -1.64
C SER A 293 -18.01 -19.21 -2.89
N ALA A 294 -19.34 -19.15 -3.08
CA ALA A 294 -19.97 -18.37 -4.15
C ALA A 294 -19.61 -16.86 -4.13
N ALA A 295 -19.06 -16.35 -3.02
CA ALA A 295 -18.55 -14.99 -2.93
C ALA A 295 -17.22 -14.78 -3.69
N GLY A 296 -16.44 -15.85 -3.93
CA GLY A 296 -15.15 -15.76 -4.62
C GLY A 296 -15.23 -15.06 -5.98
N PRO A 297 -16.10 -15.50 -6.92
CA PRO A 297 -16.26 -14.84 -8.21
C PRO A 297 -16.63 -13.37 -8.11
N PHE A 298 -17.51 -13.00 -7.18
CA PHE A 298 -17.91 -11.62 -6.96
C PHE A 298 -16.73 -10.76 -6.47
N LEU A 299 -15.96 -11.25 -5.49
CA LEU A 299 -14.76 -10.56 -5.00
C LEU A 299 -13.71 -10.41 -6.09
N LEU A 300 -13.54 -11.40 -6.97
CA LEU A 300 -12.61 -11.31 -8.10
C LEU A 300 -13.02 -10.25 -9.11
N VAL A 301 -14.32 -10.11 -9.41
CA VAL A 301 -14.83 -9.05 -10.29
C VAL A 301 -14.53 -7.67 -9.69
N LEU A 302 -14.83 -7.46 -8.40
CA LEU A 302 -14.50 -6.20 -7.72
C LEU A 302 -13.01 -5.92 -7.73
N THR A 303 -12.20 -6.95 -7.50
CA THR A 303 -10.74 -6.85 -7.52
C THR A 303 -10.21 -6.50 -8.91
N ALA A 304 -10.77 -7.06 -9.98
CA ALA A 304 -10.41 -6.76 -11.35
C ALA A 304 -10.75 -5.29 -11.73
N ILE A 305 -11.93 -4.81 -11.30
CA ILE A 305 -12.33 -3.40 -11.50
C ILE A 305 -11.35 -2.47 -10.79
N ALA A 306 -10.98 -2.78 -9.54
CA ALA A 306 -10.02 -1.99 -8.77
C ALA A 306 -8.65 -1.97 -9.43
N GLY A 307 -8.18 -3.10 -9.95
CA GLY A 307 -6.92 -3.23 -10.67
C GLY A 307 -6.88 -2.40 -11.95
N LEU A 308 -7.91 -2.50 -12.79
CA LEU A 308 -8.03 -1.71 -14.02
C LEU A 308 -8.10 -0.21 -13.74
N TYR A 309 -8.91 0.21 -12.77
CA TYR A 309 -8.96 1.60 -12.33
C TYR A 309 -7.59 2.12 -11.92
N ALA A 310 -6.91 1.38 -11.06
CA ALA A 310 -5.59 1.75 -10.57
C ALA A 310 -4.54 1.78 -11.71
N GLY A 311 -4.57 0.80 -12.63
CA GLY A 311 -3.66 0.74 -13.77
C GLY A 311 -3.82 1.94 -14.71
N ILE A 312 -5.06 2.34 -15.01
CA ILE A 312 -5.33 3.52 -15.84
C ILE A 312 -4.83 4.80 -15.15
N GLN A 313 -5.13 4.95 -13.86
CA GLN A 313 -4.67 6.10 -13.09
C GLN A 313 -3.14 6.15 -12.97
N TRP A 314 -2.49 5.00 -12.83
CA TRP A 314 -1.03 4.90 -12.80
C TRP A 314 -0.39 5.36 -14.12
N VAL A 315 -0.90 4.89 -15.27
CA VAL A 315 -0.38 5.30 -16.59
C VAL A 315 -0.61 6.78 -16.85
N THR A 316 -1.69 7.37 -16.35
CA THR A 316 -2.05 8.79 -16.57
C THR A 316 -1.50 9.73 -15.50
N ALA A 317 -0.94 9.22 -14.41
CA ALA A 317 -0.39 10.03 -13.32
C ALA A 317 0.68 11.03 -13.82
N GLU A 318 0.72 12.23 -13.27
CA GLU A 318 1.68 13.26 -13.69
C GLU A 318 3.12 12.87 -13.38
N ASP A 319 3.33 12.33 -12.18
CA ASP A 319 4.63 11.85 -11.70
C ASP A 319 4.49 10.53 -10.91
N GLU A 320 5.63 9.95 -10.54
CA GLU A 320 5.67 8.70 -9.77
C GLU A 320 5.07 8.83 -8.38
N LEU A 321 5.15 9.99 -7.74
CA LEU A 321 4.64 10.19 -6.38
C LEU A 321 3.11 10.35 -6.39
N SER A 322 2.56 11.07 -7.34
CA SER A 322 1.11 11.17 -7.54
C SER A 322 0.49 9.83 -7.95
N GLY A 323 1.25 8.98 -8.64
CA GLY A 323 0.86 7.62 -9.00
C GLY A 323 0.95 6.59 -7.86
N GLN A 324 1.68 6.89 -6.79
CA GLN A 324 1.99 5.95 -5.70
C GLN A 324 0.76 5.27 -5.05
N PRO A 325 -0.36 5.96 -4.75
CA PRO A 325 -1.55 5.31 -4.22
C PRO A 325 -2.15 4.29 -5.18
N TYR A 326 -2.12 4.59 -6.46
CA TYR A 326 -2.63 3.69 -7.50
C TYR A 326 -1.71 2.49 -7.73
N TRP A 327 -0.39 2.66 -7.58
CA TRP A 327 0.55 1.55 -7.58
C TRP A 327 0.19 0.53 -6.49
N VAL A 328 0.04 0.97 -5.25
CA VAL A 328 -0.32 0.07 -4.13
C VAL A 328 -1.68 -0.57 -4.37
N LEU A 329 -2.69 0.21 -4.76
CA LEU A 329 -4.04 -0.29 -5.03
C LEU A 329 -4.05 -1.40 -6.09
N GLY A 330 -3.39 -1.17 -7.23
CA GLY A 330 -3.44 -2.10 -8.35
C GLY A 330 -2.58 -3.35 -8.17
N THR A 331 -1.37 -3.20 -7.61
CA THR A 331 -0.56 -4.38 -7.28
C THR A 331 -1.19 -5.20 -6.16
N SER A 332 -1.88 -4.56 -5.22
CA SER A 332 -2.69 -5.25 -4.20
C SER A 332 -3.85 -6.01 -4.83
N SER A 333 -4.46 -5.51 -5.91
CA SER A 333 -5.52 -6.25 -6.60
C SER A 333 -5.00 -7.57 -7.17
N LEU A 334 -3.78 -7.60 -7.74
CA LEU A 334 -3.16 -8.83 -8.23
C LEU A 334 -2.87 -9.82 -7.08
N ALA A 335 -2.38 -9.32 -5.94
CA ALA A 335 -2.12 -10.15 -4.76
C ALA A 335 -3.42 -10.71 -4.15
N ILE A 336 -4.48 -9.90 -4.04
CA ILE A 336 -5.80 -10.34 -3.53
C ILE A 336 -6.42 -11.36 -4.46
N ALA A 337 -6.37 -11.15 -5.78
CA ALA A 337 -6.88 -12.11 -6.75
C ALA A 337 -6.16 -13.45 -6.63
N SER A 338 -4.83 -13.44 -6.48
CA SER A 338 -4.04 -14.66 -6.25
C SER A 338 -4.43 -15.36 -4.94
N ALA A 339 -4.72 -14.58 -3.87
CA ALA A 339 -5.17 -15.14 -2.59
C ALA A 339 -6.57 -15.77 -2.68
N ILE A 340 -7.51 -15.14 -3.41
CA ILE A 340 -8.85 -15.70 -3.63
C ILE A 340 -8.76 -17.00 -4.42
N LEU A 341 -7.87 -17.08 -5.40
CA LEU A 341 -7.65 -18.25 -6.27
C LEU A 341 -6.81 -19.37 -5.65
N SER A 342 -6.47 -19.27 -4.36
CA SER A 342 -5.62 -20.25 -3.66
C SER A 342 -4.23 -20.42 -4.30
N GLN A 343 -3.60 -19.32 -4.69
CA GLN A 343 -2.28 -19.31 -5.32
C GLN A 343 -1.25 -18.58 -4.45
N PRO A 344 -0.71 -19.24 -3.40
CA PRO A 344 0.16 -18.58 -2.43
C PRO A 344 1.47 -18.04 -3.04
N PHE A 345 2.09 -18.78 -3.96
CA PHE A 345 3.33 -18.33 -4.61
C PHE A 345 3.12 -17.09 -5.49
N ALA A 346 2.00 -17.04 -6.23
CA ALA A 346 1.66 -15.85 -7.00
C ALA A 346 1.35 -14.66 -6.08
N CYS A 347 0.66 -14.90 -4.97
CA CYS A 347 0.40 -13.87 -3.96
C CYS A 347 1.69 -13.32 -3.35
N ILE A 348 2.68 -14.17 -3.00
CA ILE A 348 3.99 -13.74 -2.53
C ILE A 348 4.69 -12.90 -3.60
N ALA A 349 4.76 -13.39 -4.84
CA ALA A 349 5.44 -12.71 -5.94
C ALA A 349 4.89 -11.30 -6.19
N TRP A 350 3.57 -11.14 -6.27
CA TRP A 350 2.93 -9.84 -6.46
C TRP A 350 3.13 -8.91 -5.25
N SER A 351 3.07 -9.45 -4.04
CA SER A 351 3.27 -8.68 -2.81
C SER A 351 4.71 -8.15 -2.71
N ILE A 352 5.70 -9.00 -2.92
CA ILE A 352 7.13 -8.61 -2.88
C ILE A 352 7.46 -7.65 -4.03
N ALA A 353 6.97 -7.91 -5.24
CA ALA A 353 7.15 -7.01 -6.38
C ALA A 353 6.51 -5.63 -6.12
N SER A 354 5.33 -5.58 -5.50
CA SER A 354 4.69 -4.33 -5.07
C SER A 354 5.61 -3.50 -4.16
N LEU A 355 6.22 -4.15 -3.15
CA LEU A 355 7.06 -3.50 -2.16
C LEU A 355 8.41 -3.06 -2.74
N LEU A 356 9.10 -3.95 -3.45
CA LEU A 356 10.49 -3.71 -3.85
C LEU A 356 10.60 -2.96 -5.18
N SER A 357 9.80 -3.29 -6.21
CA SER A 357 9.76 -2.49 -7.43
C SER A 357 9.11 -1.12 -7.20
N GLY A 358 8.05 -1.05 -6.37
CA GLY A 358 7.46 0.21 -5.93
C GLY A 358 8.45 1.04 -5.12
N GLY A 359 9.10 0.43 -4.13
CA GLY A 359 10.13 1.06 -3.31
C GLY A 359 11.27 1.66 -4.13
N LEU A 360 11.72 0.95 -5.18
CA LEU A 360 12.73 1.47 -6.12
C LEU A 360 12.25 2.74 -6.82
N ILE A 361 11.08 2.69 -7.48
CA ILE A 361 10.55 3.84 -8.24
C ILE A 361 10.36 5.05 -7.34
N PHE A 362 9.79 4.83 -6.16
CA PHE A 362 9.44 5.91 -5.25
C PHE A 362 10.64 6.49 -4.49
N SER A 363 11.72 5.73 -4.32
CA SER A 363 12.97 6.23 -3.74
C SER A 363 13.85 6.98 -4.74
N MET A 364 13.55 6.89 -6.04
CA MET A 364 14.34 7.58 -7.08
C MET A 364 14.05 9.08 -7.09
N SER A 365 14.95 9.86 -6.48
CA SER A 365 14.94 11.33 -6.52
C SER A 365 15.88 11.90 -7.59
N ILE A 366 16.99 11.20 -7.87
CA ILE A 366 18.00 11.61 -8.86
C ILE A 366 17.79 10.81 -10.14
N ARG A 367 17.61 11.52 -11.26
CA ARG A 367 17.52 10.93 -12.60
C ARG A 367 18.86 11.13 -13.34
N HIS A 368 19.63 10.06 -13.40
CA HIS A 368 20.92 10.07 -14.10
C HIS A 368 21.07 8.83 -14.98
N LYS A 369 21.74 8.99 -16.12
CA LYS A 369 21.95 7.89 -17.09
C LYS A 369 22.59 6.65 -16.46
N ASN A 370 23.52 6.85 -15.51
CA ASN A 370 24.21 5.75 -14.84
C ASN A 370 23.29 4.92 -13.93
N LEU A 371 22.12 5.44 -13.55
CA LEU A 371 21.12 4.72 -12.74
C LEU A 371 20.12 3.93 -13.59
N LEU A 372 20.12 4.17 -14.91
CA LEU A 372 19.23 3.49 -15.84
C LEU A 372 19.27 1.94 -15.73
N PRO A 373 20.43 1.28 -15.61
CA PRO A 373 20.48 -0.16 -15.45
C PRO A 373 19.71 -0.67 -14.23
N ILE A 374 19.77 0.05 -13.09
CA ILE A 374 19.04 -0.32 -11.87
C ILE A 374 17.54 -0.23 -12.10
N VAL A 375 17.08 0.79 -12.81
CA VAL A 375 15.65 0.98 -13.13
C VAL A 375 15.16 -0.08 -14.11
N VAL A 376 15.97 -0.44 -15.11
CA VAL A 376 15.66 -1.54 -16.04
C VAL A 376 15.58 -2.87 -15.31
N LEU A 377 16.48 -3.14 -14.36
CA LEU A 377 16.38 -4.31 -13.50
C LEU A 377 15.08 -4.30 -12.67
N GLY A 378 14.67 -3.14 -12.15
CA GLY A 378 13.39 -2.99 -11.46
C GLY A 378 12.19 -3.29 -12.38
N PHE A 379 12.22 -2.83 -13.62
CA PHE A 379 11.22 -3.17 -14.63
C PHE A 379 11.17 -4.68 -14.92
N VAL A 380 12.32 -5.30 -15.17
CA VAL A 380 12.42 -6.75 -15.36
C VAL A 380 11.94 -7.47 -14.10
N GLY A 381 12.27 -6.98 -12.91
CA GLY A 381 11.82 -7.53 -11.65
C GLY A 381 10.30 -7.59 -11.50
N PHE A 382 9.57 -6.64 -12.10
CA PHE A 382 8.09 -6.58 -12.08
C PHE A 382 7.43 -7.22 -13.32
N SER A 383 8.19 -7.56 -14.36
CA SER A 383 7.67 -7.93 -15.69
C SER A 383 7.04 -9.31 -15.77
N THR A 384 7.19 -10.18 -14.77
CA THR A 384 6.86 -11.62 -14.83
C THR A 384 7.51 -12.38 -15.99
N LEU A 385 8.56 -11.83 -16.59
CA LEU A 385 9.35 -12.55 -17.59
C LEU A 385 10.04 -13.76 -16.96
N PRO A 386 10.36 -14.78 -17.74
CA PRO A 386 11.15 -15.90 -17.27
C PRO A 386 12.41 -15.43 -16.52
N PHE A 387 12.71 -16.07 -15.40
CA PHE A 387 13.83 -15.73 -14.51
C PHE A 387 13.71 -14.36 -13.81
N SER A 388 12.58 -13.65 -13.96
CA SER A 388 12.34 -12.44 -13.16
C SER A 388 11.87 -12.81 -11.74
N PRO A 389 12.12 -11.97 -10.73
CA PRO A 389 11.63 -12.19 -9.35
C PRO A 389 10.11 -12.39 -9.24
N SER A 390 9.34 -11.74 -10.11
CA SER A 390 7.88 -11.84 -10.12
C SER A 390 7.33 -12.96 -11.00
N TRP A 391 8.19 -13.85 -11.51
CA TRP A 391 7.83 -14.95 -12.41
C TRP A 391 6.63 -15.77 -11.91
N LEU A 392 6.64 -16.17 -10.64
CA LEU A 392 5.55 -16.96 -10.05
C LEU A 392 4.20 -16.24 -10.03
N GLY A 393 4.20 -14.91 -10.21
CA GLY A 393 2.98 -14.11 -10.40
C GLY A 393 2.15 -14.52 -11.61
N THR A 394 2.76 -15.19 -12.61
CA THR A 394 2.05 -15.75 -13.77
C THR A 394 1.03 -16.81 -13.38
N GLY A 395 1.15 -17.43 -12.20
CA GLY A 395 0.16 -18.35 -11.66
C GLY A 395 -1.25 -17.76 -11.65
N LEU A 396 -1.39 -16.44 -11.45
CA LEU A 396 -2.68 -15.75 -11.49
C LEU A 396 -3.43 -15.91 -12.82
N TYR A 397 -2.73 -16.14 -13.91
CA TYR A 397 -3.30 -16.27 -15.26
C TYR A 397 -3.60 -17.71 -15.66
N LEU A 398 -3.18 -18.67 -14.83
CA LEU A 398 -3.38 -20.09 -15.07
C LEU A 398 -4.70 -20.55 -14.46
N TYR A 399 -5.47 -21.33 -15.21
CA TYR A 399 -6.72 -21.90 -14.70
C TYR A 399 -6.41 -22.80 -13.50
N PRO A 400 -7.05 -22.59 -12.34
CA PRO A 400 -6.81 -23.45 -11.20
C PRO A 400 -7.31 -24.87 -11.51
N GLU A 401 -6.44 -25.86 -11.34
CA GLU A 401 -6.77 -27.28 -11.57
C GLU A 401 -7.73 -27.86 -10.52
N LEU A 402 -8.14 -27.04 -9.51
CA LEU A 402 -9.08 -27.48 -8.49
C LEU A 402 -10.46 -27.72 -9.10
N SER A 403 -10.86 -28.98 -9.14
CA SER A 403 -12.19 -29.46 -9.57
C SER A 403 -13.36 -28.85 -8.76
N SER A 404 -13.10 -28.15 -7.68
CA SER A 404 -14.06 -27.48 -6.79
C SER A 404 -14.13 -25.96 -6.97
N SER A 405 -13.46 -25.37 -7.98
CA SER A 405 -13.52 -23.92 -8.19
C SER A 405 -14.95 -23.49 -8.56
N PRO A 406 -15.56 -22.54 -7.85
CA PRO A 406 -16.91 -22.04 -8.16
C PRO A 406 -16.94 -21.15 -9.40
N ILE A 407 -15.81 -20.96 -10.09
CA ILE A 407 -15.65 -20.04 -11.21
C ILE A 407 -15.85 -20.78 -12.52
N SER A 408 -16.79 -20.33 -13.34
CA SER A 408 -16.97 -20.86 -14.69
C SER A 408 -15.75 -20.52 -15.58
N PRO A 409 -15.32 -21.43 -16.47
CA PRO A 409 -14.17 -21.18 -17.34
C PRO A 409 -14.24 -19.85 -18.11
N PRO A 410 -15.36 -19.46 -18.75
CA PRO A 410 -15.41 -18.19 -19.49
C PRO A 410 -15.22 -16.97 -18.59
N LEU A 411 -15.77 -16.98 -17.38
CA LEU A 411 -15.56 -15.91 -16.41
C LEU A 411 -14.09 -15.84 -15.97
N PHE A 412 -13.47 -17.00 -15.74
CA PHE A 412 -12.05 -17.05 -15.40
C PHE A 412 -11.17 -16.42 -16.49
N PHE A 413 -11.38 -16.79 -17.76
CA PHE A 413 -10.60 -16.22 -18.87
C PHE A 413 -10.80 -14.71 -19.00
N LEU A 414 -12.03 -14.21 -18.81
CA LEU A 414 -12.32 -12.77 -18.81
C LEU A 414 -11.56 -12.05 -17.69
N LEU A 415 -11.59 -12.60 -16.48
CA LEU A 415 -10.90 -12.03 -15.31
C LEU A 415 -9.38 -12.10 -15.46
N SER A 416 -8.83 -13.24 -15.94
CA SER A 416 -7.40 -13.38 -16.22
C SER A 416 -6.92 -12.36 -17.25
N PHE A 417 -7.71 -12.09 -18.28
CA PHE A 417 -7.42 -11.03 -19.24
C PHE A 417 -7.44 -9.64 -18.58
N ALA A 418 -8.42 -9.37 -17.71
CA ALA A 418 -8.48 -8.09 -16.97
C ALA A 418 -7.27 -7.91 -16.05
N PHE A 419 -6.82 -8.97 -15.35
CA PHE A 419 -5.60 -8.91 -14.52
C PHE A 419 -4.32 -8.77 -15.36
N LEU A 420 -4.25 -9.47 -16.50
CA LEU A 420 -3.13 -9.31 -17.45
C LEU A 420 -3.06 -7.89 -18.00
N LEU A 421 -4.21 -7.30 -18.35
CA LEU A 421 -4.30 -5.92 -18.79
C LEU A 421 -3.89 -4.94 -17.66
N THR A 422 -4.34 -5.19 -16.43
CA THR A 422 -3.91 -4.44 -15.25
C THR A 422 -2.39 -4.45 -15.11
N HIS A 423 -1.77 -5.63 -15.12
CA HIS A 423 -0.32 -5.78 -15.05
C HIS A 423 0.39 -5.03 -16.19
N SER A 424 -0.10 -5.17 -17.43
CA SER A 424 0.46 -4.49 -18.59
C SER A 424 0.36 -2.95 -18.50
N LEU A 425 -0.71 -2.42 -17.90
CA LEU A 425 -0.84 -0.99 -17.59
C LEU A 425 0.21 -0.55 -16.58
N PHE A 426 0.48 -1.34 -15.54
CA PHE A 426 1.53 -1.02 -14.57
C PHE A 426 2.91 -1.01 -15.20
N LEU A 427 3.23 -1.97 -16.06
CA LEU A 427 4.46 -1.98 -16.84
C LEU A 427 4.55 -0.79 -17.81
N ALA A 428 3.46 -0.43 -18.49
CA ALA A 428 3.43 0.72 -19.38
C ALA A 428 3.71 2.04 -18.65
N GLY A 429 3.14 2.23 -17.45
CA GLY A 429 3.46 3.36 -16.60
C GLY A 429 4.93 3.36 -16.14
N PHE A 430 5.47 2.17 -15.82
CA PHE A 430 6.88 2.03 -15.48
C PHE A 430 7.80 2.43 -16.66
N PHE A 431 7.49 1.98 -17.87
CA PHE A 431 8.16 2.44 -19.10
C PHE A 431 8.13 3.94 -19.25
N ARG A 432 6.98 4.55 -19.02
CA ARG A 432 6.81 6.00 -19.10
C ARG A 432 7.77 6.73 -18.16
N PHE A 433 7.95 6.24 -16.93
CA PHE A 433 8.87 6.85 -15.98
C PHE A 433 10.33 6.65 -16.35
N ILE A 434 10.69 5.48 -16.91
CA ILE A 434 12.05 5.21 -17.41
C ILE A 434 12.41 6.15 -18.56
N LEU A 435 11.48 6.30 -19.52
CA LEU A 435 11.72 6.99 -20.78
C LEU A 435 11.35 8.49 -20.75
N ARG A 436 10.85 8.98 -19.61
CA ARG A 436 10.54 10.39 -19.43
C ARG A 436 11.83 11.20 -19.60
N ASN A 437 11.90 11.96 -20.69
CA ASN A 437 13.01 12.87 -20.91
C ASN A 437 13.08 13.87 -19.75
N ILE A 438 14.28 14.10 -19.25
CA ILE A 438 14.56 15.18 -18.31
C ILE A 438 14.12 16.46 -19.00
N SER A 439 13.20 17.21 -18.38
CA SER A 439 12.72 18.45 -18.98
C SER A 439 13.90 19.41 -19.21
N PRO A 440 13.87 20.24 -20.27
CA PRO A 440 14.93 21.24 -20.50
C PRO A 440 15.13 22.18 -19.30
N LEU A 441 14.07 22.41 -18.51
CA LEU A 441 14.11 23.21 -17.28
C LEU A 441 14.96 22.54 -16.18
N GLU A 442 14.79 21.20 -15.98
CA GLU A 442 15.60 20.43 -15.02
C GLU A 442 17.09 20.42 -15.41
N ASN A 443 17.41 20.47 -16.71
CA ASN A 443 18.80 20.59 -17.19
C ASN A 443 19.42 21.98 -16.95
N GLN A 444 18.61 23.02 -16.76
CA GLN A 444 19.10 24.37 -16.48
C GLN A 444 19.42 24.58 -15.01
N ILE A 445 18.72 23.87 -14.11
CA ILE A 445 19.00 23.89 -12.68
C ILE A 445 20.12 22.88 -12.39
N LYS A 446 21.38 23.34 -12.44
CA LYS A 446 22.52 22.51 -12.03
C LYS A 446 22.51 22.34 -10.52
N VAL A 447 21.83 21.30 -10.06
CA VAL A 447 21.93 20.86 -8.65
C VAL A 447 23.38 20.45 -8.41
N HIS A 448 24.03 21.09 -7.44
CA HIS A 448 25.35 20.66 -6.99
C HIS A 448 25.17 19.40 -6.13
N VAL A 449 25.73 18.28 -6.57
CA VAL A 449 25.67 17.01 -5.87
C VAL A 449 27.04 16.70 -5.30
N GLU A 450 27.12 16.60 -3.99
CA GLU A 450 28.36 16.23 -3.30
C GLU A 450 28.86 14.86 -3.75
N PRO A 451 30.19 14.64 -3.89
CA PRO A 451 30.74 13.39 -4.40
C PRO A 451 30.29 12.13 -3.66
N TRP A 452 30.11 12.21 -2.34
CA TRP A 452 29.67 11.08 -1.51
C TRP A 452 28.23 10.64 -1.84
N VAL A 453 27.37 11.54 -2.35
CA VAL A 453 25.99 11.22 -2.76
C VAL A 453 26.01 10.27 -3.96
N TRP A 454 26.93 10.48 -4.92
CA TRP A 454 27.06 9.63 -6.08
C TRP A 454 27.50 8.21 -5.74
N PHE A 455 28.11 8.01 -4.58
CA PHE A 455 28.48 6.70 -4.09
C PHE A 455 27.36 6.06 -3.25
N LEU A 456 26.82 6.81 -2.29
CA LEU A 456 25.87 6.27 -1.32
C LEU A 456 24.46 6.05 -1.92
N TYR A 457 24.01 6.93 -2.79
CA TYR A 457 22.67 6.87 -3.37
C TYR A 457 22.41 5.58 -4.20
N PRO A 458 23.27 5.18 -5.13
CA PRO A 458 23.11 3.92 -5.85
C PRO A 458 23.11 2.69 -4.97
N ILE A 459 23.90 2.69 -3.88
CA ILE A 459 23.95 1.55 -2.93
C ILE A 459 22.56 1.28 -2.35
N GLY A 460 21.83 2.32 -1.92
CA GLY A 460 20.46 2.18 -1.44
C GLY A 460 19.56 1.50 -2.47
N LEU A 461 19.61 1.93 -3.73
CA LEU A 461 18.79 1.36 -4.81
C LEU A 461 19.22 -0.08 -5.16
N ILE A 462 20.52 -0.38 -5.13
CA ILE A 462 21.05 -1.72 -5.39
C ILE A 462 20.57 -2.70 -4.31
N VAL A 463 20.54 -2.30 -3.04
CA VAL A 463 20.06 -3.16 -1.95
C VAL A 463 18.63 -3.64 -2.20
N ILE A 464 17.72 -2.75 -2.60
CA ILE A 464 16.35 -3.13 -2.94
C ILE A 464 16.33 -4.16 -4.10
N MET A 465 17.12 -3.92 -5.15
CA MET A 465 17.15 -4.81 -6.30
C MET A 465 17.76 -6.16 -5.96
N VAL A 466 18.90 -6.18 -5.27
CA VAL A 466 19.54 -7.43 -4.83
C VAL A 466 18.58 -8.25 -3.96
N THR A 467 17.87 -7.61 -3.03
CA THR A 467 16.88 -8.28 -2.20
C THR A 467 15.73 -8.86 -3.03
N HIS A 468 15.23 -8.12 -4.02
CA HIS A 468 14.15 -8.59 -4.88
C HIS A 468 14.57 -9.85 -5.67
N TYR A 469 15.75 -9.82 -6.30
CA TYR A 469 16.25 -10.97 -7.04
C TYR A 469 16.62 -12.14 -6.11
N LEU A 470 17.16 -11.86 -4.92
CA LEU A 470 17.45 -12.90 -3.92
C LEU A 470 16.18 -13.66 -3.53
N ILE A 471 15.09 -12.94 -3.17
CA ILE A 471 13.81 -13.55 -2.82
C ILE A 471 13.24 -14.31 -4.03
N GLY A 472 13.28 -13.70 -5.23
CA GLY A 472 12.85 -14.36 -6.45
C GLY A 472 13.58 -15.68 -6.69
N MET A 473 14.89 -15.71 -6.57
CA MET A 473 15.71 -16.93 -6.72
C MET A 473 15.36 -18.00 -5.69
N MET A 474 15.05 -17.60 -4.44
CA MET A 474 14.66 -18.55 -3.39
C MET A 474 13.26 -19.15 -3.60
N LEU A 475 12.38 -18.42 -4.28
CA LEU A 475 11.02 -18.87 -4.58
C LEU A 475 10.96 -19.73 -5.85
N TYR A 476 12.03 -19.81 -6.63
CA TYR A 476 12.00 -20.52 -7.92
C TYR A 476 11.76 -22.03 -7.74
N PRO A 477 10.75 -22.58 -8.41
CA PRO A 477 10.60 -24.04 -8.53
C PRO A 477 11.72 -24.62 -9.40
N PRO A 478 11.98 -25.92 -9.32
CA PRO A 478 12.88 -26.59 -10.26
C PRO A 478 12.46 -26.34 -11.71
N LEU A 479 13.42 -26.09 -12.59
CA LEU A 479 13.19 -25.66 -13.99
C LEU A 479 12.23 -26.55 -14.79
N GLY A 480 12.02 -27.80 -14.40
CA GLY A 480 11.08 -28.73 -15.07
C GLY A 480 9.61 -28.55 -14.71
N GLU A 481 9.28 -27.77 -13.69
CA GLU A 481 7.90 -27.61 -13.20
C GLU A 481 7.22 -26.34 -13.71
N ILE A 482 7.90 -25.51 -14.50
CA ILE A 482 7.39 -24.22 -14.98
C ILE A 482 6.51 -24.46 -16.22
N PRO A 483 5.20 -24.16 -16.16
CA PRO A 483 4.31 -24.38 -17.29
C PRO A 483 4.62 -23.40 -18.43
N LEU A 484 4.63 -23.90 -19.67
CA LEU A 484 4.86 -23.10 -20.88
C LEU A 484 3.89 -21.90 -21.00
N THR A 485 2.67 -22.08 -20.51
CA THR A 485 1.63 -21.03 -20.48
C THR A 485 2.07 -19.80 -19.67
N GLY A 486 2.81 -19.98 -18.58
CA GLY A 486 3.37 -18.88 -17.82
C GLY A 486 4.39 -18.06 -18.62
N TRP A 487 5.21 -18.73 -19.45
CA TRP A 487 6.16 -18.05 -20.35
C TRP A 487 5.44 -17.15 -21.35
N ILE A 488 4.40 -17.69 -21.96
CA ILE A 488 3.59 -16.97 -22.96
C ILE A 488 2.92 -15.74 -22.31
N MET A 489 2.32 -15.90 -21.12
CA MET A 489 1.63 -14.79 -20.43
C MET A 489 2.57 -13.67 -20.01
N GLY A 490 3.77 -13.98 -19.51
CA GLY A 490 4.79 -12.98 -19.19
C GLY A 490 5.24 -12.17 -20.42
N ILE A 491 5.47 -12.85 -21.55
CA ILE A 491 5.83 -12.20 -22.82
C ILE A 491 4.68 -11.33 -23.34
N ILE A 492 3.44 -11.83 -23.30
CA ILE A 492 2.25 -11.06 -23.70
C ILE A 492 2.11 -9.79 -22.86
N ALA A 493 2.32 -9.87 -21.54
CA ALA A 493 2.25 -8.71 -20.66
C ALA A 493 3.22 -7.60 -21.08
N VAL A 494 4.47 -7.95 -21.40
CA VAL A 494 5.49 -7.01 -21.84
C VAL A 494 5.16 -6.43 -23.22
N ILE A 495 4.75 -7.27 -24.18
CA ILE A 495 4.35 -6.80 -25.53
C ILE A 495 3.15 -5.84 -25.40
N LEU A 496 2.14 -6.21 -24.63
CA LEU A 496 0.96 -5.38 -24.43
C LEU A 496 1.31 -4.06 -23.73
N SER A 497 2.23 -4.06 -22.78
CA SER A 497 2.71 -2.83 -22.15
C SER A 497 3.42 -1.89 -23.13
N GLY A 498 4.25 -2.44 -24.00
CA GLY A 498 4.91 -1.70 -25.08
C GLY A 498 3.90 -1.10 -26.05
N THR A 499 2.85 -1.85 -26.42
CA THR A 499 1.79 -1.34 -27.31
C THR A 499 0.96 -0.25 -26.65
N ILE A 500 0.58 -0.41 -25.39
CA ILE A 500 -0.15 0.60 -24.61
C ILE A 500 0.65 1.90 -24.49
N TRP A 501 1.97 1.81 -24.34
CA TRP A 501 2.83 2.98 -24.27
C TRP A 501 3.06 3.64 -25.64
N TYR A 502 3.30 2.82 -26.71
CA TYR A 502 3.70 3.30 -28.03
C TYR A 502 2.52 3.85 -28.85
N LEU A 503 1.35 3.16 -28.85
CA LEU A 503 0.19 3.54 -29.66
C LEU A 503 -0.30 4.97 -29.40
N PRO A 504 -0.46 5.43 -28.16
CA PRO A 504 -0.84 6.81 -27.91
C PRO A 504 0.17 7.82 -28.42
N MET A 505 1.47 7.55 -28.32
CA MET A 505 2.50 8.45 -28.81
C MET A 505 2.48 8.64 -30.34
N ARG A 506 2.13 7.59 -31.09
CA ARG A 506 2.19 7.61 -32.55
C ARG A 506 0.88 8.02 -33.21
N TYR A 507 -0.24 7.49 -32.74
CA TYR A 507 -1.52 7.64 -33.43
C TYR A 507 -2.41 8.72 -32.83
N PHE A 508 -2.32 9.00 -31.53
CA PHE A 508 -3.16 10.00 -30.88
C PHE A 508 -2.61 11.43 -30.96
N LYS A 509 -1.52 11.69 -31.72
CA LYS A 509 -1.14 13.05 -32.07
C LYS A 509 -2.24 13.79 -32.85
N CYS A 510 -3.13 13.06 -33.54
CA CYS A 510 -4.29 13.60 -34.23
C CYS A 510 -5.51 13.83 -33.32
N PHE A 511 -5.61 13.19 -32.15
CA PHE A 511 -6.65 13.47 -31.17
C PHE A 511 -6.21 14.62 -30.27
N SER A 512 -7.08 15.62 -30.14
CA SER A 512 -6.85 16.73 -29.23
C SER A 512 -6.59 16.21 -27.81
N ARG A 513 -5.64 16.81 -27.08
CA ARG A 513 -5.41 16.50 -25.65
C ARG A 513 -6.72 16.56 -24.83
N ARG A 514 -7.67 17.38 -25.27
CA ARG A 514 -8.96 17.54 -24.66
C ARG A 514 -9.84 16.30 -24.81
N ASP A 515 -9.84 15.65 -25.97
CA ASP A 515 -10.67 14.45 -26.24
C ASP A 515 -10.13 13.23 -25.49
N GLN A 516 -8.79 13.08 -25.40
CA GLN A 516 -8.15 12.03 -24.59
C GLN A 516 -8.51 12.19 -23.11
N SER A 517 -8.52 13.42 -22.59
CA SER A 517 -8.89 13.67 -21.19
C SER A 517 -10.35 13.36 -20.91
N VAL A 518 -11.26 13.58 -21.86
CA VAL A 518 -12.68 13.28 -21.70
C VAL A 518 -12.93 11.77 -21.67
N ILE A 519 -12.33 11.00 -22.59
CA ILE A 519 -12.50 9.54 -22.63
C ILE A 519 -11.92 8.88 -21.39
N THR A 520 -10.67 9.24 -21.03
CA THR A 520 -10.05 8.70 -19.81
C THR A 520 -10.80 9.09 -18.57
N SER A 521 -11.30 10.32 -18.45
CA SER A 521 -12.10 10.75 -17.30
C SER A 521 -13.46 10.03 -17.23
N ALA A 522 -14.11 9.74 -18.36
CA ALA A 522 -15.36 8.98 -18.38
C ALA A 522 -15.13 7.53 -17.93
N ILE A 523 -14.09 6.87 -18.43
CA ILE A 523 -13.74 5.50 -18.03
C ILE A 523 -13.36 5.44 -16.55
N THR A 524 -12.52 6.36 -16.09
CA THR A 524 -12.12 6.40 -14.68
C THR A 524 -13.28 6.70 -13.75
N LYS A 525 -14.19 7.59 -14.14
CA LYS A 525 -15.40 7.91 -13.38
C LYS A 525 -16.36 6.72 -13.29
N PHE A 526 -16.45 5.91 -14.34
CA PHE A 526 -17.24 4.67 -14.32
C PHE A 526 -16.59 3.62 -13.41
N LEU A 527 -15.28 3.37 -13.57
CA LEU A 527 -14.53 2.39 -12.80
C LEU A 527 -14.33 2.78 -11.32
N SER A 528 -14.35 4.08 -10.99
CA SER A 528 -14.22 4.56 -9.60
C SER A 528 -15.38 4.18 -8.70
N LEU A 529 -16.48 3.68 -9.28
CA LEU A 529 -17.72 3.29 -8.57
C LEU A 529 -18.35 4.44 -7.75
N GLU A 530 -17.99 5.70 -7.99
CA GLU A 530 -18.55 6.85 -7.28
C GLU A 530 -20.08 6.94 -7.42
N TRP A 531 -20.61 6.54 -8.58
CA TRP A 531 -22.05 6.46 -8.83
C TRP A 531 -22.72 5.45 -7.91
N LEU A 532 -22.06 4.30 -7.64
CA LEU A 532 -22.55 3.25 -6.75
C LEU A 532 -22.53 3.72 -5.30
N TYR A 533 -21.43 4.33 -4.85
CA TYR A 533 -21.33 4.90 -3.51
C TYR A 533 -22.33 6.03 -3.27
N SER A 534 -22.56 6.89 -4.27
CA SER A 534 -23.54 7.95 -4.18
C SER A 534 -24.99 7.42 -4.14
N PHE A 535 -25.25 6.28 -4.80
CA PHE A 535 -26.51 5.57 -4.70
C PHE A 535 -26.73 5.01 -3.28
N PHE A 536 -25.76 4.26 -2.75
CA PHE A 536 -25.84 3.72 -1.38
C PHE A 536 -25.95 4.83 -0.33
N TRP A 537 -25.24 5.94 -0.52
CA TRP A 537 -25.35 7.09 0.37
C TRP A 537 -26.73 7.74 0.36
N ARG A 538 -27.37 7.82 -0.81
CA ARG A 538 -28.76 8.30 -0.93
C ARG A 538 -29.73 7.34 -0.26
N LEU A 539 -29.54 6.03 -0.47
CA LEU A 539 -30.34 5.00 0.17
C LEU A 539 -30.18 5.05 1.70
N PHE A 540 -28.96 5.13 2.19
CA PHE A 540 -28.70 5.26 3.63
C PHE A 540 -29.37 6.51 4.23
N ARG A 541 -29.25 7.66 3.58
CA ARG A 541 -29.95 8.88 4.00
C ARG A 541 -31.47 8.75 3.99
N ALA A 542 -32.02 8.02 3.04
CA ALA A 542 -33.46 7.75 3.01
C ALA A 542 -33.88 6.86 4.20
N LEU A 543 -33.09 5.81 4.47
CA LEU A 543 -33.32 4.90 5.61
C LEU A 543 -33.18 5.64 6.95
N THR A 544 -32.16 6.49 7.11
CA THR A 544 -31.99 7.28 8.35
C THR A 544 -33.11 8.29 8.55
N LYS A 545 -33.61 8.92 7.48
CA LYS A 545 -34.79 9.79 7.57
C LYS A 545 -36.02 8.99 7.98
N PHE A 546 -36.21 7.81 7.39
CA PHE A 546 -37.34 6.93 7.74
C PHE A 546 -37.21 6.46 9.21
N ALA A 547 -36.04 6.06 9.66
CA ALA A 547 -35.79 5.70 11.04
C ALA A 547 -36.04 6.89 11.99
N ALA A 548 -35.62 8.11 11.61
CA ALA A 548 -35.88 9.32 12.40
C ALA A 548 -37.39 9.63 12.52
N ILE A 549 -38.16 9.40 11.45
CA ILE A 549 -39.63 9.56 11.51
C ILE A 549 -40.22 8.54 12.47
N ILE A 550 -39.80 7.27 12.40
CA ILE A 550 -40.26 6.23 13.33
C ILE A 550 -39.86 6.59 14.77
N SER A 551 -38.58 7.02 14.99
CA SER A 551 -38.13 7.46 16.32
C SER A 551 -38.98 8.62 16.85
N THR A 552 -39.28 9.62 16.02
CA THR A 552 -40.11 10.75 16.43
C THR A 552 -41.53 10.32 16.79
N ILE A 553 -42.10 9.33 16.06
CA ILE A 553 -43.42 8.77 16.37
C ILE A 553 -43.40 7.96 17.68
N LEU A 554 -42.27 7.26 17.95
CA LEU A 554 -42.12 6.42 19.14
C LEU A 554 -41.74 7.20 20.39
N GLU A 555 -40.94 8.28 20.25
CA GLU A 555 -40.43 9.10 21.36
C GLU A 555 -41.36 10.24 21.79
N GLY A 556 -42.34 10.60 20.95
CA GLY A 556 -43.36 11.63 21.28
C GLY A 556 -44.51 11.11 22.14
N ASP A 557 -45.48 11.99 22.41
CA ASP A 557 -46.72 11.62 23.14
C ASP A 557 -47.45 10.42 22.54
N GLY A 558 -47.20 10.11 21.26
CA GLY A 558 -47.64 8.88 20.60
C GLY A 558 -46.97 7.61 21.11
N GLY A 559 -45.79 7.68 21.72
CA GLY A 559 -45.04 6.52 22.21
C GLY A 559 -45.79 5.76 23.29
N ILE A 560 -46.47 6.50 24.17
CA ILE A 560 -47.33 5.91 25.22
C ILE A 560 -48.50 5.19 24.56
N LEU A 561 -49.11 5.79 23.54
CA LEU A 561 -50.26 5.21 22.82
C LEU A 561 -49.86 3.94 22.07
N TRP A 562 -48.67 3.92 21.43
CA TRP A 562 -48.10 2.73 20.80
C TRP A 562 -47.76 1.64 21.80
N ALA A 563 -47.22 1.97 22.98
CA ALA A 563 -46.94 1.02 24.03
C ALA A 563 -48.23 0.35 24.51
N PHE A 564 -49.35 1.11 24.64
CA PHE A 564 -50.68 0.55 24.98
C PHE A 564 -51.22 -0.35 23.88
N VAL A 565 -51.08 0.02 22.59
CA VAL A 565 -51.51 -0.79 21.43
C VAL A 565 -50.70 -2.11 21.41
N LEU A 566 -49.37 -2.05 21.59
CA LEU A 566 -48.51 -3.23 21.59
C LEU A 566 -48.83 -4.14 22.78
N PHE A 567 -49.07 -3.57 23.97
CA PHE A 567 -49.49 -4.29 25.15
C PHE A 567 -50.85 -4.97 24.96
N ALA A 568 -51.83 -4.28 24.40
CA ALA A 568 -53.14 -4.84 24.06
C ALA A 568 -53.04 -5.99 23.04
N LEU A 569 -52.14 -5.87 22.06
CA LEU A 569 -51.89 -6.88 21.05
C LEU A 569 -51.24 -8.13 21.61
N ILE A 570 -50.28 -7.96 22.53
CA ILE A 570 -49.64 -9.04 23.27
C ILE A 570 -50.66 -9.74 24.18
N LEU A 571 -51.55 -8.98 24.83
CA LEU A 571 -52.58 -9.51 25.72
C LEU A 571 -53.62 -10.33 24.94
N VAL A 572 -54.03 -9.87 23.76
CA VAL A 572 -54.90 -10.62 22.84
C VAL A 572 -54.19 -11.91 22.34
N PHE A 573 -52.86 -11.85 22.09
CA PHE A 573 -52.13 -13.02 21.64
C PHE A 573 -51.90 -14.07 22.76
N LEU A 574 -51.79 -13.61 24.01
CA LEU A 574 -51.65 -14.49 25.20
C LEU A 574 -52.99 -15.08 25.66
N LEU A 575 -54.11 -14.44 25.33
CA LEU A 575 -55.45 -14.90 25.67
C LEU A 575 -56.08 -15.84 24.63
N ARG A 576 -55.38 -16.05 23.53
CA ARG A 576 -55.71 -17.03 22.48
C ARG A 576 -54.89 -18.30 22.68
#